data_f385ef85481fc48e968c1ad9e8946fd2
#
_entry.id   f385ef85481fc48e968c1ad9e8946fd2
#
_cell.length_a   1.000
_cell.length_b   1.000
_cell.length_c   1.000
_cell.angle_alpha   90.00
_cell.angle_beta   90.00
_cell.angle_gamma   90.00
#
_symmetry.space_group_name_H-M   'P 1'
#
loop_
_entity.id
_entity.type
_entity.pdbx_description
1 polymer ?
#
loop_
_entity_poly.entity_id
_entity_poly.type
_entity_poly.pdbx_seq_one_letter_code
_entity_poly.pdbx_strand_id
1 'polypeptide(L)'
;MATVVIMVKRIAKKPQDELTAWDNSTLNPRTEPVARVKPGETVEVETWDAYGGVVSPRRTFQQAVEMGAVGALNPVTGPIYVEGAEPGGTLVVEILDIELPMWGGSSIIPGFGALEGWLNLMEPKTKISYIEKDEIVYEADHGATVKIPVDPFIGTIGVSPPYEAIQTLAPGPHGGNMDCPDVKPGNKLYLPVSQPGALFGLGDVHAVQGDGEICGTAVEIGAVVKLRFQVQKNTIAWPRIESPEQIMTVCSARPLEDAARLAYRELIGWMVEDYGWERDDAYIFLSLACKARIAQIVDPLYTVAAKLDKKYLKG
;
A
#
# COMPACT_ATOMS: atom_id res chain seq x y z
N MET A 1 -19.98 -31.49 -17.49
CA MET A 1 -18.76 -30.98 -16.85
C MET A 1 -19.18 -30.41 -15.51
N ALA A 2 -18.68 -30.95 -14.41
CA ALA A 2 -18.98 -30.43 -13.09
C ALA A 2 -18.23 -29.09 -12.93
N THR A 3 -18.95 -28.01 -12.72
CA THR A 3 -18.37 -26.72 -12.37
C THR A 3 -17.73 -26.86 -11.00
N VAL A 4 -16.40 -26.87 -10.95
CA VAL A 4 -15.66 -26.81 -9.68
C VAL A 4 -15.89 -25.41 -9.13
N VAL A 5 -16.74 -25.26 -8.13
CA VAL A 5 -16.86 -24.02 -7.38
C VAL A 5 -15.61 -23.95 -6.50
N ILE A 6 -14.63 -23.17 -6.91
CA ILE A 6 -13.47 -22.84 -6.07
C ILE A 6 -14.00 -21.91 -4.98
N MET A 7 -14.14 -22.42 -3.77
CA MET A 7 -14.43 -21.57 -2.62
C MET A 7 -13.23 -20.69 -2.33
N VAL A 8 -13.40 -19.37 -2.51
CA VAL A 8 -12.37 -18.39 -2.14
C VAL A 8 -12.41 -18.23 -0.62
N LYS A 9 -11.26 -18.35 0.03
CA LYS A 9 -11.14 -18.16 1.48
C LYS A 9 -11.25 -16.68 1.80
N ARG A 10 -12.25 -16.32 2.62
CA ARG A 10 -12.42 -14.94 3.10
C ARG A 10 -11.77 -14.78 4.47
N ILE A 11 -10.97 -13.72 4.61
CA ILE A 11 -10.30 -13.32 5.85
C ILE A 11 -10.94 -12.01 6.28
N ALA A 12 -11.74 -12.08 7.33
CA ALA A 12 -12.48 -10.93 7.85
C ALA A 12 -11.54 -10.01 8.62
N LYS A 13 -11.79 -8.71 8.52
CA LYS A 13 -11.20 -7.71 9.42
C LYS A 13 -11.78 -7.88 10.82
N LYS A 14 -11.01 -7.50 11.85
CA LYS A 14 -11.51 -7.49 13.23
C LYS A 14 -12.65 -6.47 13.40
N PRO A 15 -13.60 -6.70 14.31
CA PRO A 15 -14.57 -5.68 14.73
C PRO A 15 -13.85 -4.40 15.17
N GLN A 16 -14.49 -3.24 14.95
CA GLN A 16 -13.91 -1.93 15.26
C GLN A 16 -13.52 -1.76 16.72
N ASP A 17 -14.34 -2.28 17.64
CA ASP A 17 -14.14 -2.23 19.08
C ASP A 17 -13.04 -3.19 19.60
N GLU A 18 -12.58 -4.11 18.74
CA GLU A 18 -11.45 -5.00 19.02
C GLU A 18 -10.12 -4.50 18.42
N LEU A 19 -10.13 -3.37 17.70
CA LEU A 19 -8.92 -2.81 17.12
C LEU A 19 -8.03 -2.21 18.22
N THR A 20 -6.76 -2.60 18.22
CA THR A 20 -5.74 -2.04 19.10
C THR A 20 -4.59 -1.46 18.27
N ALA A 21 -3.98 -0.40 18.79
CA ALA A 21 -2.81 0.19 18.13
C ALA A 21 -1.64 -0.79 18.06
N TRP A 22 -1.52 -1.73 19.00
CA TRP A 22 -0.44 -2.71 19.03
C TRP A 22 -0.63 -3.83 17.99
N ASP A 23 -1.80 -4.47 17.97
CA ASP A 23 -2.01 -5.64 17.13
C ASP A 23 -2.40 -5.30 15.69
N ASN A 24 -3.05 -4.15 15.49
CA ASN A 24 -3.65 -3.81 14.20
C ASN A 24 -2.96 -2.65 13.49
N SER A 25 -2.22 -1.79 14.21
CA SER A 25 -1.43 -0.71 13.61
C SER A 25 0.07 -0.99 13.67
N THR A 26 0.47 -2.27 13.70
CA THR A 26 1.88 -2.67 13.55
C THR A 26 2.01 -3.90 12.65
N LEU A 27 3.09 -3.95 11.89
CA LEU A 27 3.62 -5.19 11.31
C LEU A 27 4.61 -5.77 12.33
N ASN A 28 4.25 -6.90 12.93
CA ASN A 28 4.88 -7.38 14.16
C ASN A 28 5.17 -8.89 14.07
N PRO A 29 6.44 -9.31 14.24
CA PRO A 29 6.82 -10.72 14.17
C PRO A 29 6.30 -11.59 15.33
N ARG A 30 5.70 -10.96 16.37
CA ARG A 30 5.19 -11.66 17.56
C ARG A 30 3.67 -11.79 17.58
N THR A 31 2.98 -11.23 16.58
CA THR A 31 1.52 -11.35 16.49
C THR A 31 1.16 -12.68 15.85
N GLU A 32 0.26 -13.43 16.50
CA GLU A 32 -0.21 -14.71 15.97
C GLU A 32 -0.99 -14.53 14.67
N PRO A 33 -0.75 -15.40 13.68
CA PRO A 33 -1.45 -15.33 12.41
C PRO A 33 -2.96 -15.58 12.54
N VAL A 34 -3.76 -14.69 11.96
CA VAL A 34 -5.22 -14.82 11.89
C VAL A 34 -5.66 -15.85 10.84
N ALA A 35 -4.78 -16.16 9.88
CA ALA A 35 -5.03 -17.14 8.83
C ALA A 35 -3.72 -17.77 8.33
N ARG A 36 -3.84 -18.98 7.74
CA ARG A 36 -2.78 -19.65 7.00
C ARG A 36 -3.24 -19.93 5.59
N VAL A 37 -2.37 -19.68 4.60
CA VAL A 37 -2.67 -19.85 3.18
C VAL A 37 -1.52 -20.57 2.48
N LYS A 38 -1.84 -21.28 1.40
CA LYS A 38 -0.83 -21.95 0.56
C LYS A 38 -0.52 -21.08 -0.67
N PRO A 39 0.70 -21.16 -1.20
CA PRO A 39 0.99 -20.58 -2.51
C PRO A 39 0.01 -21.09 -3.57
N GLY A 40 -0.47 -20.17 -4.42
CA GLY A 40 -1.49 -20.43 -5.43
C GLY A 40 -2.93 -20.31 -4.95
N GLU A 41 -3.20 -20.31 -3.65
CA GLU A 41 -4.55 -20.05 -3.13
C GLU A 41 -4.95 -18.58 -3.37
N THR A 42 -6.21 -18.39 -3.76
CA THR A 42 -6.82 -17.07 -3.86
C THR A 42 -7.59 -16.80 -2.57
N VAL A 43 -7.39 -15.62 -2.00
CA VAL A 43 -8.07 -15.15 -0.78
C VAL A 43 -8.74 -13.82 -1.01
N GLU A 44 -9.81 -13.56 -0.27
CA GLU A 44 -10.42 -12.25 -0.11
C GLU A 44 -10.14 -11.75 1.30
N VAL A 45 -9.59 -10.53 1.40
CA VAL A 45 -9.23 -9.91 2.67
C VAL A 45 -10.03 -8.63 2.85
N GLU A 46 -10.79 -8.56 3.92
CA GLU A 46 -11.53 -7.35 4.29
C GLU A 46 -10.60 -6.37 4.99
N THR A 47 -10.69 -5.07 4.67
CA THR A 47 -9.90 -4.00 5.30
C THR A 47 -10.79 -2.92 5.92
N TRP A 48 -10.27 -2.25 6.93
CA TRP A 48 -10.74 -0.94 7.34
C TRP A 48 -10.07 0.15 6.48
N ASP A 49 -10.64 1.35 6.48
CA ASP A 49 -9.96 2.55 6.02
C ASP A 49 -8.84 2.97 6.99
N ALA A 50 -8.00 3.95 6.63
CA ALA A 50 -6.93 4.48 7.46
C ALA A 50 -7.39 4.98 8.84
N TYR A 51 -8.65 5.39 8.94
CA TYR A 51 -9.23 5.89 10.18
C TYR A 51 -9.76 4.78 11.10
N GLY A 52 -9.67 3.50 10.72
CA GLY A 52 -10.24 2.38 11.46
C GLY A 52 -11.77 2.39 11.52
N GLY A 53 -12.42 2.95 10.49
CA GLY A 53 -13.89 3.03 10.39
C GLY A 53 -14.54 4.10 11.27
N VAL A 54 -13.75 4.99 11.90
CA VAL A 54 -14.33 6.03 12.78
C VAL A 54 -14.89 7.21 12.00
N VAL A 55 -14.44 7.45 10.75
CA VAL A 55 -15.01 8.45 9.85
C VAL A 55 -16.26 7.88 9.16
N SER A 56 -17.24 8.71 8.95
CA SER A 56 -18.46 8.33 8.21
C SER A 56 -19.15 9.58 7.66
N PRO A 57 -20.16 9.47 6.78
CA PRO A 57 -20.98 10.61 6.33
C PRO A 57 -21.64 11.42 7.45
N ARG A 58 -21.66 10.89 8.67
CA ARG A 58 -22.26 11.54 9.87
C ARG A 58 -21.23 11.88 10.94
N ARG A 59 -19.94 11.59 10.73
CA ARG A 59 -18.90 11.83 11.73
C ARG A 59 -17.57 12.13 11.05
N THR A 60 -17.05 13.33 11.26
CA THR A 60 -15.71 13.73 10.81
C THR A 60 -14.62 13.07 11.65
N PHE A 61 -13.37 13.08 11.14
CA PHE A 61 -12.22 12.59 11.91
C PHE A 61 -12.02 13.40 13.20
N GLN A 62 -12.16 14.73 13.14
CA GLN A 62 -12.05 15.58 14.32
C GLN A 62 -13.08 15.20 15.41
N GLN A 63 -14.33 15.00 15.02
CA GLN A 63 -15.36 14.54 15.97
C GLN A 63 -15.02 13.18 16.59
N ALA A 64 -14.44 12.26 15.78
CA ALA A 64 -14.00 10.97 16.31
C ALA A 64 -12.86 11.11 17.34
N VAL A 65 -11.90 12.02 17.11
CA VAL A 65 -10.82 12.35 18.05
C VAL A 65 -11.39 12.92 19.35
N GLU A 66 -12.27 13.92 19.27
CA GLU A 66 -12.92 14.56 20.42
C GLU A 66 -13.73 13.57 21.29
N MET A 67 -14.33 12.58 20.65
CA MET A 67 -15.07 11.50 21.34
C MET A 67 -14.16 10.41 21.91
N GLY A 68 -12.84 10.44 21.64
CA GLY A 68 -11.92 9.37 22.03
C GLY A 68 -12.18 8.05 21.29
N ALA A 69 -12.79 8.12 20.09
CA ALA A 69 -13.19 6.93 19.33
C ALA A 69 -12.06 6.37 18.45
N VAL A 70 -10.93 7.07 18.32
CA VAL A 70 -9.80 6.62 17.49
C VAL A 70 -8.97 5.61 18.28
N GLY A 71 -9.14 4.33 17.97
CA GLY A 71 -8.40 3.23 18.62
C GLY A 71 -7.12 2.83 17.90
N ALA A 72 -7.15 2.80 16.58
CA ALA A 72 -6.04 2.42 15.73
C ALA A 72 -6.08 3.22 14.42
N LEU A 73 -4.94 3.73 13.97
CA LEU A 73 -4.76 4.34 12.65
C LEU A 73 -4.05 3.37 11.71
N ASN A 74 -4.38 3.42 10.44
CA ASN A 74 -3.90 2.50 9.40
C ASN A 74 -3.97 1.03 9.85
N PRO A 75 -5.14 0.54 10.33
CA PRO A 75 -5.23 -0.82 10.80
C PRO A 75 -5.12 -1.79 9.63
N VAL A 76 -4.28 -2.82 9.83
CA VAL A 76 -4.11 -3.91 8.86
C VAL A 76 -4.89 -5.15 9.27
N THR A 77 -5.38 -5.89 8.29
CA THR A 77 -5.88 -7.23 8.44
C THR A 77 -4.73 -8.21 8.23
N GLY A 78 -4.44 -8.98 9.25
CA GLY A 78 -3.32 -9.89 9.34
C GLY A 78 -2.91 -10.17 10.78
N PRO A 79 -1.74 -10.82 11.02
CA PRO A 79 -0.86 -11.42 10.02
C PRO A 79 -1.48 -12.63 9.30
N ILE A 80 -1.18 -12.78 8.03
CA ILE A 80 -1.50 -13.97 7.24
C ILE A 80 -0.21 -14.76 7.06
N TYR A 81 -0.21 -16.01 7.54
CA TYR A 81 0.91 -16.91 7.36
C TYR A 81 0.86 -17.57 5.97
N VAL A 82 1.87 -17.35 5.15
CA VAL A 82 1.99 -17.98 3.83
C VAL A 82 2.92 -19.18 3.90
N GLU A 83 2.39 -20.40 3.67
CA GLU A 83 3.18 -21.63 3.75
C GLU A 83 4.36 -21.60 2.78
N GLY A 84 5.54 -22.01 3.25
CA GLY A 84 6.76 -22.08 2.46
C GLY A 84 7.46 -20.73 2.24
N ALA A 85 6.91 -19.61 2.73
CA ALA A 85 7.64 -18.36 2.79
C ALA A 85 8.68 -18.41 3.91
N GLU A 86 9.96 -18.35 3.54
CA GLU A 86 11.08 -18.50 4.47
C GLU A 86 11.96 -17.25 4.46
N PRO A 87 12.62 -16.90 5.58
CA PRO A 87 13.56 -15.78 5.64
C PRO A 87 14.62 -15.87 4.55
N GLY A 88 14.87 -14.73 3.88
CA GLY A 88 15.77 -14.63 2.73
C GLY A 88 15.10 -14.93 1.37
N GLY A 89 13.86 -15.38 1.37
CA GLY A 89 13.06 -15.52 0.15
C GLY A 89 12.28 -14.25 -0.18
N THR A 90 11.44 -14.34 -1.20
CA THR A 90 10.55 -13.28 -1.67
C THR A 90 9.11 -13.76 -1.68
N LEU A 91 8.22 -13.00 -1.04
CA LEU A 91 6.77 -13.18 -1.17
C LEU A 91 6.29 -12.41 -2.40
N VAL A 92 5.58 -13.09 -3.30
CA VAL A 92 4.93 -12.46 -4.45
C VAL A 92 3.43 -12.40 -4.18
N VAL A 93 2.87 -11.20 -4.23
CA VAL A 93 1.45 -10.93 -4.02
C VAL A 93 0.85 -10.46 -5.34
N GLU A 94 0.03 -11.29 -5.96
CA GLU A 94 -0.77 -10.89 -7.13
C GLU A 94 -2.02 -10.17 -6.64
N ILE A 95 -2.21 -8.92 -7.03
CA ILE A 95 -3.40 -8.15 -6.71
C ILE A 95 -4.41 -8.40 -7.82
N LEU A 96 -5.48 -9.14 -7.52
CA LEU A 96 -6.44 -9.60 -8.52
C LEU A 96 -7.60 -8.63 -8.67
N ASP A 97 -8.10 -8.08 -7.54
CA ASP A 97 -9.27 -7.21 -7.53
C ASP A 97 -9.34 -6.42 -6.22
N ILE A 98 -10.01 -5.26 -6.24
CA ILE A 98 -10.33 -4.44 -5.08
C ILE A 98 -11.79 -3.99 -5.20
N GLU A 99 -12.66 -4.55 -4.37
CA GLU A 99 -14.07 -4.18 -4.28
C GLU A 99 -14.24 -3.06 -3.26
N LEU A 100 -14.77 -1.91 -3.69
CA LEU A 100 -14.97 -0.72 -2.88
C LEU A 100 -16.42 -0.53 -2.47
N PRO A 101 -16.70 0.01 -1.26
CA PRO A 101 -18.01 0.55 -0.91
C PRO A 101 -18.29 1.86 -1.65
N MET A 102 -19.46 2.48 -1.40
CA MET A 102 -19.97 3.62 -2.16
C MET A 102 -19.40 4.98 -1.78
N TRP A 103 -18.53 5.07 -0.79
CA TRP A 103 -17.97 6.34 -0.31
C TRP A 103 -16.64 6.13 0.41
N GLY A 104 -15.81 7.19 0.44
CA GLY A 104 -14.59 7.28 1.22
C GLY A 104 -14.41 8.68 1.81
N GLY A 105 -13.40 8.87 2.63
CA GLY A 105 -13.13 10.11 3.34
C GLY A 105 -11.72 10.62 3.09
N SER A 106 -11.56 11.95 3.00
CA SER A 106 -10.26 12.63 2.99
C SER A 106 -10.23 13.67 4.08
N SER A 107 -9.09 13.85 4.77
CA SER A 107 -9.01 14.79 5.89
C SER A 107 -7.76 15.65 5.86
N ILE A 108 -7.90 16.90 6.25
CA ILE A 108 -6.77 17.71 6.72
C ILE A 108 -6.64 17.44 8.21
N ILE A 109 -5.48 16.94 8.62
CA ILE A 109 -5.14 16.63 10.01
C ILE A 109 -4.05 17.63 10.42
N PRO A 110 -4.32 18.59 11.33
CA PRO A 110 -3.31 19.56 11.77
C PRO A 110 -2.06 18.86 12.32
N GLY A 111 -0.88 19.31 11.91
CA GLY A 111 0.40 18.68 12.23
C GLY A 111 0.81 17.54 11.31
N PHE A 112 0.01 17.23 10.26
CA PHE A 112 0.28 16.17 9.29
C PHE A 112 0.05 16.64 7.86
N GLY A 113 0.87 16.15 6.93
CA GLY A 113 0.81 16.51 5.51
C GLY A 113 2.08 17.19 4.99
N ALA A 114 2.28 17.15 3.68
CA ALA A 114 3.50 17.67 3.03
C ALA A 114 3.66 19.20 3.13
N LEU A 115 2.56 19.92 3.31
CA LEU A 115 2.55 21.38 3.36
C LEU A 115 2.35 21.92 4.79
N GLU A 116 2.48 21.04 5.80
CA GLU A 116 2.47 21.47 7.20
C GLU A 116 3.59 22.51 7.43
N GLY A 117 3.24 23.62 8.07
CA GLY A 117 4.15 24.76 8.25
C GLY A 117 4.39 25.65 7.02
N TRP A 118 3.94 25.25 5.83
CA TRP A 118 3.99 26.05 4.60
C TRP A 118 2.67 26.74 4.29
N LEU A 119 1.57 26.12 4.68
CA LEU A 119 0.22 26.69 4.62
C LEU A 119 -0.33 26.77 6.04
N ASN A 120 -1.13 27.81 6.32
CA ASN A 120 -1.82 27.93 7.59
C ASN A 120 -3.04 26.99 7.64
N LEU A 121 -2.81 25.69 7.56
CA LEU A 121 -3.83 24.64 7.61
C LEU A 121 -4.06 24.25 9.09
N MET A 122 -4.56 25.20 9.89
CA MET A 122 -4.75 25.01 11.33
C MET A 122 -6.08 24.33 11.69
N GLU A 123 -7.04 24.36 10.79
CA GLU A 123 -8.36 23.82 11.06
C GLU A 123 -8.51 22.42 10.46
N PRO A 124 -8.90 21.41 11.27
CA PRO A 124 -9.17 20.09 10.77
C PRO A 124 -10.39 20.10 9.85
N LYS A 125 -10.32 19.33 8.77
CA LYS A 125 -11.42 19.23 7.82
C LYS A 125 -11.54 17.81 7.29
N THR A 126 -12.76 17.29 7.21
CA THR A 126 -13.05 16.02 6.58
C THR A 126 -14.01 16.21 5.42
N LYS A 127 -13.69 15.64 4.27
CA LYS A 127 -14.54 15.54 3.08
C LYS A 127 -14.94 14.10 2.86
N ILE A 128 -16.22 13.88 2.62
CA ILE A 128 -16.74 12.60 2.17
C ILE A 128 -16.95 12.70 0.67
N SER A 129 -16.40 11.75 -0.06
CA SER A 129 -16.58 11.61 -1.51
C SER A 129 -17.35 10.33 -1.81
N TYR A 130 -18.35 10.42 -2.67
CA TYR A 130 -19.15 9.28 -3.10
C TYR A 130 -18.63 8.72 -4.42
N ILE A 131 -18.81 7.42 -4.61
CA ILE A 131 -18.48 6.74 -5.87
C ILE A 131 -19.74 6.59 -6.69
N GLU A 132 -19.75 7.18 -7.88
CA GLU A 132 -20.87 7.09 -8.85
C GLU A 132 -20.31 6.71 -10.22
N LYS A 133 -20.72 5.56 -10.75
CA LYS A 133 -20.32 5.10 -12.10
C LYS A 133 -18.80 5.09 -12.32
N ASP A 134 -18.06 4.53 -11.37
CA ASP A 134 -16.60 4.43 -11.37
C ASP A 134 -15.88 5.81 -11.35
N GLU A 135 -16.54 6.84 -10.83
CA GLU A 135 -15.97 8.16 -10.58
C GLU A 135 -16.16 8.57 -9.12
N ILE A 136 -15.13 9.16 -8.53
CA ILE A 136 -15.19 9.88 -7.26
C ILE A 136 -15.87 11.22 -7.50
N VAL A 137 -16.96 11.47 -6.81
CA VAL A 137 -17.66 12.76 -6.82
C VAL A 137 -17.13 13.62 -5.68
N TYR A 138 -16.31 14.60 -6.00
CA TYR A 138 -15.75 15.56 -5.03
C TYR A 138 -16.50 16.88 -5.09
N GLU A 139 -17.07 17.29 -3.96
CA GLU A 139 -17.77 18.57 -3.82
C GLU A 139 -16.89 19.59 -3.12
N ALA A 140 -16.48 20.64 -3.85
CA ALA A 140 -15.75 21.75 -3.29
C ALA A 140 -16.69 22.71 -2.54
N ASP A 141 -16.20 23.41 -1.51
CA ASP A 141 -17.03 24.29 -0.67
C ASP A 141 -17.63 25.49 -1.42
N HIS A 142 -17.01 25.89 -2.53
CA HIS A 142 -17.55 26.94 -3.39
C HIS A 142 -18.62 26.43 -4.38
N GLY A 143 -19.07 25.18 -4.23
CA GLY A 143 -20.17 24.60 -4.98
C GLY A 143 -19.78 23.90 -6.29
N ALA A 144 -18.49 23.82 -6.63
CA ALA A 144 -18.05 23.05 -7.79
C ALA A 144 -18.05 21.54 -7.47
N THR A 145 -18.57 20.74 -8.39
CA THR A 145 -18.47 19.29 -8.36
C THR A 145 -17.42 18.84 -9.37
N VAL A 146 -16.43 18.09 -8.89
CA VAL A 146 -15.37 17.51 -9.73
C VAL A 146 -15.48 16.00 -9.70
N LYS A 147 -15.33 15.38 -10.87
CA LYS A 147 -15.33 13.93 -11.02
C LYS A 147 -13.94 13.45 -11.32
N ILE A 148 -13.48 12.46 -10.57
CA ILE A 148 -12.16 11.85 -10.69
C ILE A 148 -12.35 10.36 -10.94
N PRO A 149 -11.77 9.76 -11.97
CA PRO A 149 -11.85 8.31 -12.18
C PRO A 149 -11.34 7.54 -10.95
N VAL A 150 -12.05 6.47 -10.57
CA VAL A 150 -11.60 5.54 -9.54
C VAL A 150 -10.37 4.78 -10.05
N ASP A 151 -9.29 4.79 -9.27
CA ASP A 151 -8.06 4.02 -9.54
C ASP A 151 -7.57 3.41 -8.22
N PRO A 152 -8.22 2.33 -7.73
CA PRO A 152 -8.03 1.83 -6.38
C PRO A 152 -6.71 1.09 -6.25
N PHE A 153 -6.08 1.27 -5.09
CA PHE A 153 -4.84 0.59 -4.74
C PHE A 153 -4.72 0.39 -3.22
N ILE A 154 -3.69 -0.33 -2.78
CA ILE A 154 -3.45 -0.64 -1.37
C ILE A 154 -2.32 0.27 -0.87
N GLY A 155 -2.60 1.17 0.06
CA GLY A 155 -1.63 2.08 0.67
C GLY A 155 -0.68 1.34 1.61
N THR A 156 -1.23 0.66 2.62
CA THR A 156 -0.46 -0.13 3.59
C THR A 156 -0.51 -1.62 3.23
N ILE A 157 0.65 -2.18 2.87
CA ILE A 157 0.80 -3.61 2.57
C ILE A 157 2.25 -4.05 2.84
N GLY A 158 2.42 -5.15 3.56
CA GLY A 158 3.78 -5.58 3.89
C GLY A 158 3.84 -6.91 4.61
N VAL A 159 5.06 -7.25 5.01
CA VAL A 159 5.41 -8.44 5.79
C VAL A 159 6.01 -8.03 7.12
N SER A 160 6.04 -8.93 8.09
CA SER A 160 6.68 -8.62 9.37
C SER A 160 8.18 -8.41 9.22
N PRO A 161 8.72 -7.35 9.85
CA PRO A 161 10.15 -7.10 9.92
C PRO A 161 10.88 -8.17 10.77
N PRO A 162 12.24 -8.21 10.75
CA PRO A 162 12.97 -9.31 11.39
C PRO A 162 12.92 -9.32 12.91
N TYR A 163 12.84 -8.17 13.59
CA TYR A 163 13.04 -8.10 15.04
C TYR A 163 12.01 -7.25 15.78
N GLU A 164 11.74 -6.06 15.29
CA GLU A 164 10.87 -5.06 15.92
C GLU A 164 9.44 -5.11 15.36
N ALA A 165 8.50 -4.53 16.10
CA ALA A 165 7.21 -4.16 15.59
C ALA A 165 7.31 -2.76 14.96
N ILE A 166 6.96 -2.64 13.68
CA ILE A 166 6.97 -1.35 12.96
C ILE A 166 5.52 -0.89 12.81
N GLN A 167 5.27 0.38 13.14
CA GLN A 167 3.95 0.98 12.92
C GLN A 167 3.56 0.95 11.44
N THR A 168 2.31 0.63 11.17
CA THR A 168 1.77 0.54 9.81
C THR A 168 1.90 1.84 9.01
N LEU A 169 1.95 3.00 9.66
CA LEU A 169 2.26 4.31 9.04
C LEU A 169 3.70 4.44 8.52
N ALA A 170 4.60 3.53 8.85
CA ALA A 170 6.00 3.64 8.44
C ALA A 170 6.31 2.67 7.30
N PRO A 171 6.62 3.18 6.09
CA PRO A 171 7.11 2.34 5.01
C PRO A 171 8.58 1.98 5.20
N GLY A 172 9.02 0.91 4.53
CA GLY A 172 10.41 0.45 4.59
C GLY A 172 10.68 -0.77 3.71
N PRO A 173 11.81 -1.48 3.93
CA PRO A 173 12.11 -2.69 3.17
C PRO A 173 11.03 -3.77 3.28
N HIS A 174 10.28 -3.81 4.37
CA HIS A 174 9.19 -4.74 4.63
C HIS A 174 7.86 -4.40 3.89
N GLY A 175 7.80 -3.30 3.14
CA GLY A 175 6.59 -2.68 2.63
C GLY A 175 6.09 -1.61 3.59
N GLY A 176 4.94 -1.81 4.24
CA GLY A 176 4.30 -0.83 5.13
C GLY A 176 3.50 0.20 4.36
N ASN A 177 3.42 1.43 4.87
CA ASN A 177 2.65 2.53 4.25
C ASN A 177 3.39 3.14 3.06
N MET A 178 3.46 2.40 1.97
CA MET A 178 4.15 2.89 0.77
C MET A 178 3.34 3.91 -0.01
N ASP A 179 2.01 3.89 0.13
CA ASP A 179 1.04 4.73 -0.58
C ASP A 179 1.38 4.86 -2.06
N CYS A 180 1.74 3.71 -2.64
CA CYS A 180 2.17 3.65 -4.02
C CYS A 180 1.01 3.24 -4.93
N PRO A 181 0.48 4.15 -5.79
CA PRO A 181 -0.67 3.88 -6.65
C PRO A 181 -0.48 2.73 -7.66
N ASP A 182 0.74 2.19 -7.74
CA ASP A 182 1.03 1.01 -8.57
C ASP A 182 0.80 -0.33 -7.84
N VAL A 183 0.47 -0.31 -6.54
CA VAL A 183 0.08 -1.50 -5.76
C VAL A 183 -1.40 -1.77 -5.97
N LYS A 184 -1.79 -2.10 -7.21
CA LYS A 184 -3.17 -2.15 -7.67
C LYS A 184 -3.51 -3.40 -8.49
N PRO A 185 -4.80 -3.67 -8.77
CA PRO A 185 -5.23 -4.82 -9.54
C PRO A 185 -4.51 -4.94 -10.88
N GLY A 186 -4.14 -6.18 -11.24
CA GLY A 186 -3.37 -6.52 -12.43
C GLY A 186 -1.85 -6.49 -12.24
N ASN A 187 -1.36 -5.97 -11.13
CA ASN A 187 0.06 -5.91 -10.80
C ASN A 187 0.45 -6.97 -9.75
N LYS A 188 1.74 -7.28 -9.71
CA LYS A 188 2.38 -8.13 -8.69
C LYS A 188 3.27 -7.28 -7.82
N LEU A 189 3.16 -7.47 -6.51
CA LEU A 189 4.05 -6.90 -5.51
C LEU A 189 4.98 -8.00 -5.00
N TYR A 190 6.27 -7.70 -4.93
CA TYR A 190 7.32 -8.56 -4.39
C TYR A 190 7.83 -7.96 -3.08
N LEU A 191 7.83 -8.73 -2.02
CA LEU A 191 8.24 -8.31 -0.68
C LEU A 191 9.34 -9.21 -0.13
N PRO A 192 10.42 -8.68 0.47
CA PRO A 192 11.48 -9.50 1.07
C PRO A 192 10.96 -10.18 2.35
N VAL A 193 11.15 -11.48 2.46
CA VAL A 193 10.70 -12.26 3.62
C VAL A 193 11.75 -12.25 4.73
N SER A 194 11.37 -11.82 5.92
CA SER A 194 12.23 -11.80 7.11
C SER A 194 11.79 -12.79 8.20
N GLN A 195 10.53 -13.27 8.15
CA GLN A 195 9.97 -14.21 9.12
C GLN A 195 9.40 -15.43 8.44
N PRO A 196 9.44 -16.63 9.08
CA PRO A 196 8.72 -17.78 8.57
C PRO A 196 7.24 -17.47 8.33
N GLY A 197 6.76 -17.83 7.14
CA GLY A 197 5.39 -17.50 6.73
C GLY A 197 5.18 -16.05 6.34
N ALA A 198 6.25 -15.23 6.23
CA ALA A 198 6.22 -13.82 5.89
C ALA A 198 5.41 -12.94 6.87
N LEU A 199 4.37 -13.47 7.49
CA LEU A 199 3.43 -12.75 8.38
C LEU A 199 2.88 -11.50 7.70
N PHE A 200 2.19 -11.71 6.59
CA PHE A 200 1.69 -10.67 5.69
C PHE A 200 0.47 -9.93 6.26
N GLY A 201 0.40 -8.62 6.04
CA GLY A 201 -0.76 -7.80 6.39
C GLY A 201 -1.02 -6.71 5.36
N LEU A 202 -2.28 -6.27 5.28
CA LEU A 202 -2.71 -5.15 4.43
C LEU A 202 -3.88 -4.40 5.03
N GLY A 203 -3.98 -3.14 4.65
CA GLY A 203 -5.08 -2.23 5.02
C GLY A 203 -4.99 -0.95 4.21
N ASP A 204 -5.69 0.10 4.64
CA ASP A 204 -5.48 1.43 4.09
C ASP A 204 -5.62 1.45 2.57
N VAL A 205 -6.79 1.03 2.09
CA VAL A 205 -7.10 1.06 0.66
C VAL A 205 -7.54 2.46 0.27
N HIS A 206 -7.04 2.95 -0.84
CA HIS A 206 -7.40 4.24 -1.41
C HIS A 206 -8.25 4.02 -2.66
N ALA A 207 -9.34 4.77 -2.79
CA ALA A 207 -10.15 4.75 -4.01
C ALA A 207 -9.47 5.54 -5.14
N VAL A 208 -8.70 6.56 -4.79
CA VAL A 208 -7.83 7.36 -5.67
C VAL A 208 -6.88 8.21 -4.83
N GLN A 209 -5.68 8.46 -5.36
CA GLN A 209 -4.67 9.35 -4.76
C GLN A 209 -3.90 10.08 -5.86
N GLY A 210 -3.60 11.35 -5.63
CA GLY A 210 -2.60 12.09 -6.40
C GLY A 210 -1.17 11.78 -5.95
N ASP A 211 -0.20 11.88 -6.85
CA ASP A 211 1.21 11.68 -6.51
C ASP A 211 1.63 12.61 -5.36
N GLY A 212 2.33 12.05 -4.38
CA GLY A 212 2.81 12.73 -3.19
C GLY A 212 1.87 12.69 -2.00
N GLU A 213 0.59 12.35 -2.18
CA GLU A 213 -0.42 12.31 -1.11
C GLU A 213 -0.40 13.56 -0.20
N ILE A 214 -0.31 14.72 -0.81
CA ILE A 214 0.18 15.96 -0.19
C ILE A 214 -0.58 16.45 1.06
N CYS A 215 -1.84 16.07 1.26
CA CYS A 215 -2.55 16.40 2.49
C CYS A 215 -2.44 15.33 3.59
N GLY A 216 -1.75 14.20 3.32
CA GLY A 216 -1.57 13.10 4.25
C GLY A 216 -2.75 12.13 4.29
N THR A 217 -3.68 12.27 3.38
CA THR A 217 -4.79 11.34 3.14
C THR A 217 -5.17 11.36 1.67
N ALA A 218 -5.56 10.22 1.16
CA ALA A 218 -6.19 10.04 -0.15
C ALA A 218 -7.72 10.08 -0.03
N VAL A 219 -8.44 9.36 -0.88
CA VAL A 219 -9.83 8.96 -0.60
C VAL A 219 -9.76 7.62 0.13
N GLU A 220 -9.69 7.71 1.46
CA GLU A 220 -9.56 6.59 2.39
C GLU A 220 -10.84 5.76 2.41
N ILE A 221 -10.72 4.44 2.23
CA ILE A 221 -11.89 3.58 2.06
C ILE A 221 -11.60 2.15 2.55
N GLY A 222 -12.55 1.55 3.27
CA GLY A 222 -12.47 0.12 3.52
C GLY A 222 -12.78 -0.67 2.25
N ALA A 223 -12.25 -1.89 2.12
CA ALA A 223 -12.40 -2.67 0.90
C ALA A 223 -12.46 -4.17 1.15
N VAL A 224 -12.77 -4.92 0.09
CA VAL A 224 -12.47 -6.35 -0.01
C VAL A 224 -11.42 -6.53 -1.09
N VAL A 225 -10.23 -6.97 -0.69
CA VAL A 225 -9.08 -7.13 -1.59
C VAL A 225 -8.91 -8.61 -1.93
N LYS A 226 -8.84 -8.93 -3.22
CA LYS A 226 -8.64 -10.28 -3.72
C LYS A 226 -7.20 -10.48 -4.14
N LEU A 227 -6.53 -11.45 -3.51
CA LEU A 227 -5.10 -11.69 -3.65
C LEU A 227 -4.81 -13.16 -3.96
N ARG A 228 -3.63 -13.38 -4.57
CA ARG A 228 -3.01 -14.70 -4.68
C ARG A 228 -1.54 -14.60 -4.31
N PHE A 229 -1.05 -15.57 -3.53
CA PHE A 229 0.33 -15.60 -3.08
C PHE A 229 1.17 -16.59 -3.86
N GLN A 230 2.43 -16.24 -4.10
CA GLN A 230 3.48 -17.15 -4.55
C GLN A 230 4.74 -16.90 -3.72
N VAL A 231 5.65 -17.87 -3.69
CA VAL A 231 6.90 -17.77 -2.94
C VAL A 231 8.06 -18.05 -3.89
N GLN A 232 9.09 -17.21 -3.82
CA GLN A 232 10.33 -17.37 -4.58
C GLN A 232 11.53 -17.47 -3.61
N LYS A 233 12.57 -18.17 -4.04
CA LYS A 233 13.79 -18.39 -3.22
C LYS A 233 14.83 -17.27 -3.39
N ASN A 234 14.67 -16.41 -4.41
CA ASN A 234 15.56 -15.26 -4.60
C ASN A 234 15.37 -14.23 -3.51
N THR A 235 16.42 -13.53 -3.15
CA THR A 235 16.42 -12.46 -2.15
C THR A 235 16.32 -11.12 -2.85
N ILE A 236 15.45 -10.25 -2.36
CA ILE A 236 15.38 -8.85 -2.73
C ILE A 236 15.56 -7.98 -1.49
N ALA A 237 16.06 -6.77 -1.64
CA ALA A 237 16.28 -5.87 -0.50
C ALA A 237 15.10 -4.91 -0.26
N TRP A 238 14.38 -4.52 -1.30
CA TRP A 238 13.27 -3.58 -1.27
C TRP A 238 12.08 -4.09 -2.06
N PRO A 239 10.87 -3.60 -1.79
CA PRO A 239 9.69 -3.95 -2.57
C PRO A 239 9.87 -3.67 -4.06
N ARG A 240 9.37 -4.60 -4.89
CA ARG A 240 9.33 -4.47 -6.36
C ARG A 240 7.89 -4.62 -6.82
N ILE A 241 7.51 -3.91 -7.87
CA ILE A 241 6.20 -4.04 -8.52
C ILE A 241 6.43 -4.43 -9.98
N GLU A 242 5.65 -5.37 -10.45
CA GLU A 242 5.62 -5.77 -11.85
C GLU A 242 4.19 -5.61 -12.39
N SER A 243 4.04 -4.79 -13.43
CA SER A 243 2.83 -4.71 -14.24
C SER A 243 3.01 -5.45 -15.56
N PRO A 244 1.97 -5.60 -16.39
CA PRO A 244 2.12 -6.09 -17.75
C PRO A 244 3.15 -5.29 -18.57
N GLU A 245 3.25 -3.97 -18.34
CA GLU A 245 4.05 -3.05 -19.15
C GLU A 245 5.36 -2.61 -18.49
N GLN A 246 5.47 -2.66 -17.17
CA GLN A 246 6.59 -2.04 -16.43
C GLN A 246 7.14 -2.94 -15.33
N ILE A 247 8.41 -2.73 -15.03
CA ILE A 247 9.04 -3.11 -13.75
C ILE A 247 9.28 -1.86 -12.93
N MET A 248 9.14 -1.97 -11.61
CA MET A 248 9.25 -0.84 -10.69
C MET A 248 9.89 -1.28 -9.38
N THR A 249 10.73 -0.43 -8.83
CA THR A 249 11.28 -0.62 -7.48
C THR A 249 10.78 0.49 -6.57
N VAL A 250 10.34 0.12 -5.37
CA VAL A 250 9.70 1.04 -4.41
C VAL A 250 10.59 1.13 -3.18
N CYS A 251 11.11 2.34 -2.92
CA CYS A 251 12.00 2.56 -1.79
C CYS A 251 11.56 3.77 -0.97
N SER A 252 11.78 3.68 0.33
CA SER A 252 11.36 4.72 1.27
C SER A 252 12.52 5.18 2.13
N ALA A 253 12.75 6.49 2.17
CA ALA A 253 13.81 7.13 2.95
C ALA A 253 13.51 8.61 3.20
N ARG A 254 14.26 9.23 4.10
CA ARG A 254 14.39 10.69 4.25
C ARG A 254 15.87 11.06 4.18
N PRO A 255 16.23 12.13 3.47
CA PRO A 255 15.38 12.98 2.62
C PRO A 255 14.88 12.26 1.35
N LEU A 256 13.98 12.89 0.58
CA LEU A 256 13.33 12.32 -0.61
C LEU A 256 14.32 11.84 -1.69
N GLU A 257 15.40 12.56 -1.89
CA GLU A 257 16.45 12.20 -2.86
C GLU A 257 17.17 10.88 -2.49
N ASP A 258 17.20 10.49 -1.24
CA ASP A 258 17.74 9.18 -0.84
C ASP A 258 16.77 8.05 -1.17
N ALA A 259 15.46 8.26 -1.03
CA ALA A 259 14.45 7.32 -1.52
C ALA A 259 14.58 7.11 -3.04
N ALA A 260 14.76 8.20 -3.80
CA ALA A 260 14.96 8.13 -5.25
C ALA A 260 16.27 7.39 -5.62
N ARG A 261 17.38 7.70 -4.96
CA ARG A 261 18.67 7.01 -5.19
C ARG A 261 18.58 5.51 -4.90
N LEU A 262 17.92 5.14 -3.81
CA LEU A 262 17.68 3.75 -3.48
C LEU A 262 16.83 3.06 -4.55
N ALA A 263 15.72 3.68 -4.98
CA ALA A 263 14.85 3.11 -5.99
C ALA A 263 15.58 2.88 -7.33
N TYR A 264 16.36 3.85 -7.81
CA TYR A 264 17.17 3.66 -9.02
C TYR A 264 18.23 2.57 -8.86
N ARG A 265 18.91 2.51 -7.72
CA ARG A 265 19.90 1.46 -7.44
C ARG A 265 19.29 0.06 -7.50
N GLU A 266 18.14 -0.12 -6.87
CA GLU A 266 17.43 -1.40 -6.86
C GLU A 266 16.92 -1.77 -8.26
N LEU A 267 16.50 -0.78 -9.06
CA LEU A 267 16.07 -1.02 -10.43
C LEU A 267 17.22 -1.45 -11.33
N ILE A 268 18.42 -0.85 -11.18
CA ILE A 268 19.65 -1.30 -11.85
C ILE A 268 19.93 -2.75 -11.46
N GLY A 269 19.89 -3.08 -10.15
CA GLY A 269 20.08 -4.46 -9.67
C GLY A 269 19.13 -5.43 -10.37
N TRP A 270 17.85 -5.08 -10.45
CA TRP A 270 16.86 -5.93 -11.11
C TRP A 270 17.12 -6.10 -12.61
N MET A 271 17.55 -5.04 -13.32
CA MET A 271 17.92 -5.13 -14.73
C MET A 271 19.12 -6.06 -14.96
N VAL A 272 20.10 -6.01 -14.07
CA VAL A 272 21.29 -6.88 -14.13
C VAL A 272 20.91 -8.34 -13.82
N GLU A 273 20.20 -8.57 -12.72
CA GLU A 273 19.88 -9.90 -12.21
C GLU A 273 18.97 -10.69 -13.16
N ASP A 274 17.89 -10.08 -13.61
CA ASP A 274 16.82 -10.79 -14.32
C ASP A 274 16.83 -10.56 -15.83
N TYR A 275 17.48 -9.48 -16.31
CA TYR A 275 17.46 -9.10 -17.73
C TYR A 275 18.86 -9.08 -18.38
N GLY A 276 19.91 -9.41 -17.60
CA GLY A 276 21.28 -9.56 -18.11
C GLY A 276 21.94 -8.29 -18.62
N TRP A 277 21.47 -7.12 -18.14
CA TRP A 277 22.14 -5.86 -18.49
C TRP A 277 23.48 -5.73 -17.79
N GLU A 278 24.46 -5.10 -18.48
CA GLU A 278 25.64 -4.61 -17.79
C GLU A 278 25.26 -3.41 -16.89
N ARG A 279 25.85 -3.36 -15.69
CA ARG A 279 25.47 -2.38 -14.67
C ARG A 279 25.59 -0.93 -15.14
N ASP A 280 26.72 -0.60 -15.81
CA ASP A 280 27.02 0.76 -16.22
C ASP A 280 26.10 1.18 -17.40
N ASP A 281 25.79 0.27 -18.32
CA ASP A 281 24.82 0.48 -19.37
C ASP A 281 23.40 0.68 -18.82
N ALA A 282 22.98 -0.14 -17.85
CA ALA A 282 21.70 0.04 -17.17
C ALA A 282 21.61 1.43 -16.49
N TYR A 283 22.68 1.87 -15.83
CA TYR A 283 22.72 3.18 -15.19
C TYR A 283 22.58 4.32 -16.20
N ILE A 284 23.31 4.29 -17.32
CA ILE A 284 23.19 5.28 -18.39
C ILE A 284 21.78 5.23 -18.98
N PHE A 285 21.26 4.03 -19.26
CA PHE A 285 19.96 3.87 -19.89
C PHE A 285 18.81 4.40 -19.03
N LEU A 286 18.83 4.16 -17.72
CA LEU A 286 17.82 4.70 -16.81
C LEU A 286 17.78 6.24 -16.82
N SER A 287 18.90 6.92 -17.07
CA SER A 287 18.93 8.38 -17.26
C SER A 287 18.13 8.84 -18.49
N LEU A 288 17.94 7.96 -19.47
CA LEU A 288 17.25 8.28 -20.72
C LEU A 288 15.75 7.89 -20.70
N ALA A 289 15.39 6.79 -20.00
CA ALA A 289 14.10 6.15 -20.18
C ALA A 289 13.32 5.93 -18.88
N CYS A 290 13.97 5.98 -17.71
CA CYS A 290 13.30 5.74 -16.43
C CYS A 290 12.37 6.90 -16.06
N LYS A 291 11.24 6.56 -15.45
CA LYS A 291 10.35 7.50 -14.80
C LYS A 291 10.41 7.30 -13.30
N ALA A 292 10.22 8.35 -12.54
CA ALA A 292 10.09 8.27 -11.09
C ALA A 292 8.75 8.88 -10.66
N ARG A 293 8.05 8.17 -9.77
CA ARG A 293 6.85 8.66 -9.08
C ARG A 293 7.22 8.97 -7.64
N ILE A 294 6.85 10.13 -7.17
CA ILE A 294 6.77 10.40 -5.74
C ILE A 294 5.44 9.82 -5.27
N ALA A 295 5.48 8.69 -4.59
CA ALA A 295 4.26 8.03 -4.15
C ALA A 295 3.62 8.80 -2.99
N GLN A 296 4.39 9.09 -1.92
CA GLN A 296 3.99 9.96 -0.82
C GLN A 296 5.20 10.72 -0.23
N ILE A 297 4.94 11.89 0.37
CA ILE A 297 5.92 12.73 1.08
C ILE A 297 5.37 13.22 2.44
N VAL A 298 4.58 12.39 3.10
CA VAL A 298 3.84 12.72 4.33
C VAL A 298 4.20 11.82 5.50
N ASP A 299 4.58 10.60 5.25
CA ASP A 299 4.92 9.58 6.24
C ASP A 299 6.30 9.77 6.89
N PRO A 300 6.64 8.96 7.93
CA PRO A 300 7.98 9.00 8.54
C PRO A 300 9.13 8.86 7.55
N LEU A 301 8.96 8.05 6.50
CA LEU A 301 9.87 7.96 5.35
C LEU A 301 9.08 8.24 4.07
N TYR A 302 9.68 8.99 3.14
CA TYR A 302 9.08 9.33 1.85
C TYR A 302 9.27 8.21 0.84
N THR A 303 8.27 7.91 0.02
CA THR A 303 8.30 6.79 -0.90
C THR A 303 8.45 7.24 -2.36
N VAL A 304 9.40 6.63 -3.05
CA VAL A 304 9.63 6.82 -4.50
C VAL A 304 9.56 5.48 -5.21
N ALA A 305 8.84 5.44 -6.33
CA ALA A 305 8.84 4.33 -7.28
C ALA A 305 9.62 4.71 -8.54
N ALA A 306 10.74 4.01 -8.81
CA ALA A 306 11.45 4.09 -10.08
C ALA A 306 10.88 3.07 -11.05
N LYS A 307 10.55 3.48 -12.29
CA LYS A 307 9.75 2.69 -13.25
C LYS A 307 10.43 2.61 -14.62
N LEU A 308 10.45 1.42 -15.20
CA LEU A 308 10.97 1.19 -16.55
C LEU A 308 10.02 0.33 -17.36
N ASP A 309 9.73 0.76 -18.61
CA ASP A 309 8.88 -0.01 -19.53
C ASP A 309 9.60 -1.29 -19.98
N LYS A 310 8.93 -2.44 -19.87
CA LYS A 310 9.44 -3.77 -20.26
C LYS A 310 9.80 -3.86 -21.76
N LYS A 311 9.22 -3.00 -22.61
CA LYS A 311 9.59 -2.95 -24.02
C LYS A 311 11.08 -2.68 -24.27
N TYR A 312 11.76 -2.04 -23.29
CA TYR A 312 13.20 -1.75 -23.34
C TYR A 312 14.07 -2.89 -22.79
N LEU A 313 13.46 -3.88 -22.14
CA LEU A 313 14.17 -4.99 -21.49
C LEU A 313 14.23 -6.23 -22.37
N LYS A 314 13.49 -6.25 -23.48
CA LYS A 314 13.51 -7.34 -24.46
C LYS A 314 14.72 -7.13 -25.38
N GLY A 315 15.80 -7.85 -25.10
CA GLY A 315 16.93 -8.04 -25.98
C GLY A 315 16.79 -9.31 -26.82
#